data_50e0096c68670a0d88bc43a6eca681a2
#
_entry.id   50e0096c68670a0d88bc43a6eca681a2
#
_cell.length_a   1.000
_cell.length_b   1.000
_cell.length_c   1.000
_cell.angle_alpha   90.00
_cell.angle_beta   90.00
_cell.angle_gamma   90.00
#
_symmetry.space_group_name_H-M   'P 1'
#
loop_
_entity.id
_entity.type
_entity.pdbx_description
1 polymer ?
#
loop_
_entity_poly.entity_id
_entity_poly.type
_entity_poly.pdbx_seq_one_letter_code
_entity_poly.pdbx_strand_id
1 'polypeptide(L)'
;SDVCSSDLQLLEHADFAMQADDNHWGKQTLLAQRGAVRDRNGNPFAMSVNRWEISINPNQLDKPGAREVALNVVAKATGMKPEDVDRKLQGANGPVVISDQVDYAAGKPIAEHGLRGVQVRELVTRTYPEGSMAASLVGFIGKDHAGLTGIESDYDRDLAGVPGQSIFERDSIGNPIPLGYNNTTQPKPGADVY
;
A
#
# COMPACT_ATOMS: atom_id res chain seq x y z
N SER A 1 54.88 -3.01 8.88
CA SER A 1 53.63 -3.27 9.61
C SER A 1 52.53 -3.60 8.64
N ASP A 2 52.63 -4.79 8.08
CA ASP A 2 51.59 -5.35 7.18
C ASP A 2 50.53 -6.01 8.06
N VAL A 3 49.49 -5.27 8.43
CA VAL A 3 48.28 -5.86 8.93
C VAL A 3 47.60 -6.46 7.73
N CYS A 4 47.60 -7.77 7.70
CA CYS A 4 47.37 -8.63 6.56
C CYS A 4 45.92 -8.46 6.05
N SER A 5 45.76 -8.14 4.78
CA SER A 5 44.49 -8.10 4.05
C SER A 5 43.72 -9.44 4.08
N SER A 6 44.34 -10.52 4.59
CA SER A 6 43.73 -11.83 4.77
C SER A 6 42.80 -11.91 6.00
N ASP A 7 42.99 -11.10 7.04
CA ASP A 7 42.12 -11.13 8.21
C ASP A 7 40.74 -10.52 7.91
N LEU A 8 40.68 -9.48 7.06
CA LEU A 8 39.45 -8.90 6.56
C LEU A 8 38.64 -9.87 5.67
N GLN A 9 39.33 -10.73 4.90
CA GLN A 9 38.68 -11.69 4.00
C GLN A 9 38.14 -12.94 4.71
N LEU A 10 38.65 -13.29 5.88
CA LEU A 10 38.25 -14.51 6.58
C LEU A 10 37.26 -14.26 7.73
N LEU A 11 37.34 -13.12 8.41
CA LEU A 11 36.50 -12.83 9.57
C LEU A 11 35.24 -12.02 9.21
N GLU A 12 35.31 -11.17 8.20
CA GLU A 12 34.16 -10.35 7.77
C GLU A 12 33.37 -10.98 6.62
N HIS A 13 33.87 -12.06 5.99
CA HIS A 13 33.19 -12.71 4.87
C HIS A 13 31.81 -13.26 5.25
N ALA A 14 31.65 -13.76 6.48
CA ALA A 14 30.36 -14.26 6.96
C ALA A 14 29.35 -13.12 7.19
N ASP A 15 29.82 -11.98 7.70
CA ASP A 15 28.98 -10.82 7.95
C ASP A 15 28.58 -10.11 6.63
N PHE A 16 29.51 -10.02 5.69
CA PHE A 16 29.21 -9.50 4.34
C PHE A 16 28.33 -10.44 3.53
N ALA A 17 28.48 -11.76 3.67
CA ALA A 17 27.60 -12.73 3.03
C ALA A 17 26.18 -12.66 3.60
N MET A 18 26.01 -12.54 4.91
CA MET A 18 24.70 -12.34 5.54
C MET A 18 24.06 -10.99 5.15
N GLN A 19 24.84 -9.91 5.09
CA GLN A 19 24.34 -8.61 4.61
C GLN A 19 24.00 -8.62 3.12
N ALA A 20 24.73 -9.35 2.31
CA ALA A 20 24.43 -9.54 0.88
C ALA A 20 23.15 -10.36 0.69
N ASP A 21 22.94 -11.42 1.46
CA ASP A 21 21.71 -12.22 1.44
C ASP A 21 20.50 -11.40 1.89
N ASP A 22 20.59 -10.62 2.94
CA ASP A 22 19.50 -9.75 3.40
C ASP A 22 19.15 -8.65 2.37
N ASN A 23 20.11 -8.22 1.57
CA ASN A 23 19.88 -7.22 0.52
C ASN A 23 19.22 -7.80 -0.74
N HIS A 24 19.30 -9.11 -0.99
CA HIS A 24 18.67 -9.77 -2.14
C HIS A 24 17.18 -10.06 -1.93
N TRP A 25 16.73 -10.16 -0.70
CA TRP A 25 15.36 -10.54 -0.38
C TRP A 25 14.50 -9.35 0.00
N GLY A 26 13.40 -9.15 -0.71
CA GLY A 26 12.31 -8.27 -0.32
C GLY A 26 11.26 -9.06 0.46
N LYS A 27 10.81 -8.51 1.58
CA LYS A 27 9.67 -9.04 2.34
C LYS A 27 8.57 -8.00 2.36
N GLN A 28 7.37 -8.39 1.93
CA GLN A 28 6.19 -7.53 1.95
C GLN A 28 5.06 -8.23 2.69
N THR A 29 4.53 -7.57 3.71
CA THR A 29 3.33 -8.05 4.39
C THR A 29 2.11 -7.72 3.54
N LEU A 30 1.30 -8.74 3.23
CA LEU A 30 0.03 -8.60 2.54
C LEU A 30 -1.06 -8.51 3.60
N LEU A 31 -1.70 -7.35 3.70
CA LEU A 31 -2.76 -7.14 4.68
C LEU A 31 -3.95 -8.06 4.36
N ALA A 32 -4.51 -8.67 5.40
CA ALA A 32 -5.75 -9.41 5.29
C ALA A 32 -6.92 -8.44 5.15
N GLN A 33 -7.93 -8.83 4.39
CA GLN A 33 -9.18 -8.10 4.36
C GLN A 33 -9.88 -8.29 5.71
N ARG A 34 -10.13 -7.17 6.41
CA ARG A 34 -10.80 -7.16 7.70
C ARG A 34 -12.27 -7.51 7.53
N GLY A 35 -12.80 -8.43 8.36
CA GLY A 35 -14.19 -8.84 8.37
C GLY A 35 -15.15 -7.67 8.56
N ALA A 36 -16.39 -7.80 8.10
CA ALA A 36 -17.41 -6.77 8.24
C ALA A 36 -18.10 -6.85 9.62
N VAL A 37 -18.53 -5.70 10.13
CA VAL A 37 -19.48 -5.61 11.25
C VAL A 37 -20.86 -5.35 10.67
N ARG A 38 -21.82 -6.25 10.93
CA ARG A 38 -23.16 -6.23 10.34
C ARG A 38 -24.25 -6.24 11.40
N ASP A 39 -25.40 -5.73 11.02
CA ASP A 39 -26.62 -5.93 11.82
C ASP A 39 -27.21 -7.33 11.61
N ARG A 40 -28.25 -7.66 12.38
CA ARG A 40 -29.02 -8.93 12.26
C ARG A 40 -29.64 -9.17 10.88
N ASN A 41 -29.78 -8.13 10.06
CA ASN A 41 -30.35 -8.20 8.70
C ASN A 41 -29.25 -8.29 7.64
N GLY A 42 -27.98 -8.24 8.04
CA GLY A 42 -26.82 -8.29 7.15
C GLY A 42 -26.34 -6.94 6.63
N ASN A 43 -26.95 -5.80 7.05
CA ASN A 43 -26.50 -4.48 6.64
C ASN A 43 -25.15 -4.15 7.29
N PRO A 44 -24.19 -3.64 6.53
CA PRO A 44 -22.86 -3.37 7.07
C PRO A 44 -22.83 -2.06 7.85
N PHE A 45 -22.42 -2.09 9.12
CA PHE A 45 -22.01 -0.93 9.90
C PHE A 45 -20.56 -0.54 9.66
N ALA A 46 -19.68 -1.54 9.42
CA ALA A 46 -18.30 -1.34 9.02
C ALA A 46 -17.91 -2.43 8.02
N MET A 47 -17.26 -2.02 6.94
CA MET A 47 -16.78 -2.94 5.91
C MET A 47 -15.47 -2.45 5.29
N SER A 48 -14.66 -3.40 4.83
CA SER A 48 -13.43 -3.10 4.09
C SER A 48 -13.74 -2.99 2.60
N VAL A 49 -13.26 -1.92 1.97
CA VAL A 49 -13.40 -1.69 0.53
C VAL A 49 -12.04 -1.45 -0.09
N ASN A 50 -11.82 -1.98 -1.28
CA ASN A 50 -10.59 -1.72 -2.03
C ASN A 50 -10.67 -0.33 -2.66
N ARG A 51 -9.62 0.45 -2.46
CA ARG A 51 -9.42 1.78 -3.01
C ARG A 51 -8.04 1.83 -3.67
N TRP A 52 -7.80 2.89 -4.45
CA TRP A 52 -6.48 3.16 -5.00
C TRP A 52 -5.89 4.42 -4.36
N GLU A 53 -4.62 4.31 -3.97
CA GLU A 53 -3.78 5.46 -3.75
C GLU A 53 -3.09 5.81 -5.07
N ILE A 54 -3.20 7.06 -5.48
CA ILE A 54 -2.51 7.57 -6.67
C ILE A 54 -1.49 8.59 -6.21
N SER A 55 -0.24 8.37 -6.57
CA SER A 55 0.85 9.32 -6.36
C SER A 55 1.51 9.69 -7.69
N ILE A 56 2.04 10.91 -7.76
CA ILE A 56 2.76 11.43 -8.92
C ILE A 56 4.16 11.84 -8.50
N ASN A 57 5.16 11.36 -9.24
CA ASN A 57 6.54 11.83 -9.10
C ASN A 57 6.85 12.85 -10.20
N PRO A 58 6.89 14.17 -9.90
CA PRO A 58 7.13 15.21 -10.88
C PRO A 58 8.46 15.07 -11.62
N ASN A 59 9.48 14.50 -10.96
CA ASN A 59 10.81 14.31 -11.56
C ASN A 59 10.83 13.27 -12.69
N GLN A 60 9.80 12.47 -12.82
CA GLN A 60 9.65 11.47 -13.89
C GLN A 60 8.76 11.96 -15.04
N LEU A 61 8.22 13.17 -14.96
CA LEU A 61 7.36 13.80 -15.97
C LEU A 61 8.14 14.78 -16.87
N ASP A 62 9.38 14.46 -17.19
CA ASP A 62 10.33 15.27 -17.96
C ASP A 62 10.06 15.31 -19.46
N LYS A 63 9.25 14.37 -20.01
CA LYS A 63 8.93 14.32 -21.42
C LYS A 63 7.87 15.38 -21.79
N PRO A 64 8.01 16.04 -22.95
CA PRO A 64 6.99 16.98 -23.44
C PRO A 64 5.59 16.33 -23.47
N GLY A 65 4.60 16.99 -22.87
CA GLY A 65 3.22 16.50 -22.80
C GLY A 65 2.94 15.43 -21.72
N ALA A 66 3.96 14.77 -21.16
CA ALA A 66 3.76 13.74 -20.14
C ALA A 66 3.08 14.29 -18.88
N ARG A 67 3.46 15.50 -18.46
CA ARG A 67 2.85 16.19 -17.31
C ARG A 67 1.35 16.44 -17.55
N GLU A 68 0.99 16.98 -18.70
CA GLU A 68 -0.40 17.29 -19.03
C GLU A 68 -1.28 16.03 -19.09
N VAL A 69 -0.77 14.95 -19.69
CA VAL A 69 -1.47 13.65 -19.74
C VAL A 69 -1.66 13.11 -18.34
N ALA A 70 -0.62 13.10 -17.51
CA ALA A 70 -0.68 12.60 -16.13
C ALA A 70 -1.69 13.42 -15.29
N LEU A 71 -1.64 14.75 -15.39
CA LEU A 71 -2.57 15.64 -14.66
C LEU A 71 -4.02 15.38 -15.08
N ASN A 72 -4.31 15.28 -16.37
CA ASN A 72 -5.67 15.06 -16.87
C ASN A 72 -6.21 13.67 -16.48
N VAL A 73 -5.40 12.63 -16.59
CA VAL A 73 -5.82 11.27 -16.24
C VAL A 73 -6.06 11.15 -14.74
N VAL A 74 -5.14 11.67 -13.92
CA VAL A 74 -5.28 11.61 -12.45
C VAL A 74 -6.43 12.50 -11.98
N ALA A 75 -6.60 13.68 -12.53
CA ALA A 75 -7.72 14.57 -12.24
C ALA A 75 -9.07 13.89 -12.50
N LYS A 76 -9.20 13.21 -13.65
CA LYS A 76 -10.41 12.43 -13.99
C LYS A 76 -10.67 11.29 -13.01
N ALA A 77 -9.64 10.57 -12.59
CA ALA A 77 -9.79 9.44 -11.67
C ALA A 77 -10.09 9.88 -10.22
N THR A 78 -9.56 11.02 -9.80
CA THR A 78 -9.74 11.56 -8.44
C THR A 78 -10.95 12.48 -8.31
N GLY A 79 -11.57 12.91 -9.43
CA GLY A 79 -12.62 13.92 -9.44
C GLY A 79 -12.12 15.34 -9.15
N MET A 80 -10.81 15.56 -9.12
CA MET A 80 -10.18 16.87 -8.90
C MET A 80 -10.03 17.63 -10.23
N LYS A 81 -9.77 18.94 -10.14
CA LYS A 81 -9.37 19.71 -11.32
C LYS A 81 -7.87 19.52 -11.60
N PRO A 82 -7.43 19.51 -12.87
CA PRO A 82 -6.01 19.39 -13.21
C PRO A 82 -5.12 20.44 -12.53
N GLU A 83 -5.65 21.67 -12.37
CA GLU A 83 -4.94 22.78 -11.71
C GLU A 83 -4.68 22.50 -10.21
N ASP A 84 -5.62 21.83 -9.54
CA ASP A 84 -5.49 21.47 -8.12
C ASP A 84 -4.48 20.32 -7.93
N VAL A 85 -4.46 19.37 -8.86
CA VAL A 85 -3.43 18.31 -8.90
C VAL A 85 -2.06 18.94 -9.13
N ASP A 86 -1.94 19.85 -10.10
CA ASP A 86 -0.69 20.54 -10.41
C ASP A 86 -0.18 21.36 -9.22
N ARG A 87 -1.09 22.05 -8.50
CA ARG A 87 -0.74 22.80 -7.28
C ARG A 87 -0.14 21.91 -6.20
N LYS A 88 -0.63 20.68 -6.02
CA LYS A 88 -0.06 19.72 -5.06
C LYS A 88 1.36 19.29 -5.43
N LEU A 89 1.71 19.34 -6.71
CA LEU A 89 3.05 18.97 -7.21
C LEU A 89 4.07 20.11 -7.13
N GLN A 90 3.63 21.34 -6.91
CA GLN A 90 4.52 22.50 -6.87
C GLN A 90 5.50 22.40 -5.69
N GLY A 91 6.79 22.52 -5.98
CA GLY A 91 7.86 22.47 -4.99
C GLY A 91 8.23 21.06 -4.50
N ALA A 92 7.62 20.02 -5.03
CA ALA A 92 7.90 18.65 -4.64
C ALA A 92 9.12 18.09 -5.40
N ASN A 93 10.06 17.52 -4.65
CA ASN A 93 11.27 16.86 -5.20
C ASN A 93 11.17 15.33 -5.19
N GLY A 94 9.97 14.76 -5.11
CA GLY A 94 9.73 13.33 -5.04
C GLY A 94 8.27 12.98 -5.25
N PRO A 95 7.87 11.71 -5.05
CA PRO A 95 6.49 11.28 -5.21
C PRO A 95 5.56 11.96 -4.20
N VAL A 96 4.44 12.49 -4.70
CA VAL A 96 3.39 13.16 -3.93
C VAL A 96 2.11 12.35 -4.04
N VAL A 97 1.52 11.98 -2.91
CA VAL A 97 0.20 11.35 -2.87
C VAL A 97 -0.86 12.40 -3.23
N ILE A 98 -1.58 12.15 -4.31
CA ILE A 98 -2.67 13.03 -4.78
C ILE A 98 -3.98 12.67 -4.08
N SER A 99 -4.29 11.37 -4.02
CA SER A 99 -5.47 10.83 -3.32
C SER A 99 -5.22 9.39 -2.92
N ASP A 100 -5.73 9.01 -1.76
CA ASP A 100 -5.72 7.64 -1.20
C ASP A 100 -7.12 7.00 -1.20
N GLN A 101 -8.11 7.69 -1.78
CA GLN A 101 -9.52 7.28 -1.75
C GLN A 101 -10.14 7.18 -3.15
N VAL A 102 -9.34 6.81 -4.13
CA VAL A 102 -9.83 6.68 -5.51
C VAL A 102 -10.63 5.38 -5.65
N ASP A 103 -11.80 5.47 -6.27
CA ASP A 103 -12.64 4.31 -6.52
C ASP A 103 -11.91 3.25 -7.35
N TYR A 104 -12.15 1.96 -7.02
CA TYR A 104 -11.49 0.84 -7.67
C TYR A 104 -11.66 0.87 -9.19
N ALA A 105 -12.86 1.17 -9.67
CA ALA A 105 -13.16 1.27 -11.11
C ALA A 105 -12.42 2.43 -11.81
N ALA A 106 -12.19 3.54 -11.09
CA ALA A 106 -11.51 4.70 -11.65
C ALA A 106 -9.98 4.54 -11.68
N GLY A 107 -9.40 3.88 -10.69
CA GLY A 107 -7.94 3.67 -10.60
C GLY A 107 -7.43 2.50 -11.44
N LYS A 108 -8.23 1.46 -11.62
CA LYS A 108 -7.85 0.24 -12.36
C LYS A 108 -7.27 0.50 -13.75
N PRO A 109 -7.87 1.33 -14.63
CA PRO A 109 -7.29 1.60 -15.95
C PRO A 109 -5.91 2.25 -15.89
N ILE A 110 -5.65 3.07 -14.87
CA ILE A 110 -4.34 3.72 -14.69
C ILE A 110 -3.30 2.68 -14.25
N ALA A 111 -3.69 1.75 -13.36
CA ALA A 111 -2.83 0.68 -12.89
C ALA A 111 -2.45 -0.30 -14.03
N GLU A 112 -3.41 -0.65 -14.90
CA GLU A 112 -3.20 -1.60 -16.00
C GLU A 112 -2.35 -1.03 -17.13
N HIS A 113 -2.55 0.23 -17.48
CA HIS A 113 -1.85 0.85 -18.63
C HIS A 113 -0.49 1.45 -18.23
N GLY A 114 -0.30 1.76 -16.98
CA GLY A 114 0.91 2.38 -16.44
C GLY A 114 1.19 3.75 -17.09
N LEU A 115 1.28 4.78 -16.28
CA LEU A 115 1.70 6.10 -16.75
C LEU A 115 3.05 6.44 -16.10
N ARG A 116 4.02 6.84 -16.91
CA ARG A 116 5.32 7.26 -16.39
C ARG A 116 5.14 8.37 -15.35
N GLY A 117 5.76 8.21 -14.19
CA GLY A 117 5.67 9.16 -13.11
C GLY A 117 4.38 9.10 -12.29
N VAL A 118 3.41 8.26 -12.67
CA VAL A 118 2.21 7.99 -11.89
C VAL A 118 2.33 6.60 -11.28
N GLN A 119 2.25 6.53 -9.97
CA GLN A 119 2.22 5.27 -9.23
C GLN A 119 0.84 5.06 -8.66
N VAL A 120 0.35 3.85 -8.80
CA VAL A 120 -0.98 3.44 -8.31
C VAL A 120 -0.78 2.24 -7.39
N ARG A 121 -1.26 2.36 -6.16
CA ARG A 121 -1.17 1.32 -5.15
C ARG A 121 -2.55 0.99 -4.63
N GLU A 122 -2.87 -0.30 -4.60
CA GLU A 122 -4.11 -0.76 -3.99
C GLU A 122 -4.04 -0.62 -2.47
N LEU A 123 -5.11 -0.06 -1.90
CA LEU A 123 -5.30 0.09 -0.46
C LEU A 123 -6.63 -0.55 -0.04
N VAL A 124 -6.63 -1.18 1.11
CA VAL A 124 -7.86 -1.61 1.78
C VAL A 124 -8.24 -0.54 2.79
N THR A 125 -9.38 0.10 2.58
CA THR A 125 -9.88 1.18 3.43
C THR A 125 -11.12 0.71 4.19
N ARG A 126 -11.21 1.04 5.48
CA ARG A 126 -12.41 0.79 6.28
C ARG A 126 -13.46 1.85 6.01
N THR A 127 -14.68 1.44 5.73
CA THR A 127 -15.80 2.33 5.46
C THR A 127 -16.91 2.05 6.45
N TYR A 128 -17.56 3.10 6.93
CA TYR A 128 -18.67 3.08 7.88
C TYR A 128 -19.92 3.70 7.19
N PRO A 129 -20.73 2.89 6.50
CA PRO A 129 -21.85 3.40 5.69
C PRO A 129 -22.86 4.21 6.48
N GLU A 130 -23.13 3.83 7.73
CA GLU A 130 -24.08 4.51 8.63
C GLU A 130 -23.48 5.77 9.31
N GLY A 131 -22.25 6.13 8.96
CA GLY A 131 -21.58 7.32 9.45
C GLY A 131 -21.53 7.42 10.98
N SER A 132 -21.99 8.54 11.53
CA SER A 132 -21.95 8.80 12.97
C SER A 132 -22.98 8.02 13.79
N MET A 133 -23.99 7.43 13.17
CA MET A 133 -25.12 6.79 13.88
C MET A 133 -24.66 5.63 14.78
N ALA A 134 -23.71 4.85 14.31
CA ALA A 134 -23.18 3.68 15.04
C ALA A 134 -21.75 3.89 15.54
N ALA A 135 -21.15 5.08 15.34
CA ALA A 135 -19.74 5.33 15.60
C ALA A 135 -19.31 5.04 17.05
N SER A 136 -20.16 5.33 18.03
CA SER A 136 -19.85 5.07 19.44
C SER A 136 -19.89 3.59 19.81
N LEU A 137 -20.70 2.79 19.13
CA LEU A 137 -20.83 1.36 19.36
C LEU A 137 -19.81 0.57 18.53
N VAL A 138 -19.76 0.85 17.22
CA VAL A 138 -18.86 0.16 16.29
C VAL A 138 -17.41 0.53 16.53
N GLY A 139 -17.15 1.79 16.86
CA GLY A 139 -15.80 2.31 17.04
C GLY A 139 -15.10 2.58 15.71
N PHE A 140 -13.78 2.58 15.74
CA PHE A 140 -12.94 2.84 14.56
C PHE A 140 -11.59 2.13 14.68
N ILE A 141 -10.90 2.03 13.55
CA ILE A 141 -9.57 1.43 13.44
C ILE A 141 -8.47 2.50 13.32
N GLY A 142 -7.27 2.16 13.73
CA GLY A 142 -6.06 2.96 13.54
C GLY A 142 -5.50 2.86 12.12
N LYS A 143 -4.43 3.61 11.87
CA LYS A 143 -3.68 3.56 10.60
C LYS A 143 -2.99 2.20 10.37
N ASP A 144 -2.72 1.49 11.42
CA ASP A 144 -2.18 0.12 11.48
C ASP A 144 -3.24 -0.96 11.28
N HIS A 145 -4.48 -0.57 10.99
CA HIS A 145 -5.66 -1.42 10.86
C HIS A 145 -6.09 -2.15 12.13
N ALA A 146 -5.52 -1.81 13.30
CA ALA A 146 -5.96 -2.34 14.60
C ALA A 146 -7.21 -1.62 15.10
N GLY A 147 -8.11 -2.35 15.74
CA GLY A 147 -9.30 -1.78 16.39
C GLY A 147 -8.92 -0.94 17.59
N LEU A 148 -9.37 0.31 17.66
CA LEU A 148 -9.03 1.24 18.74
C LEU A 148 -10.16 1.36 19.78
N THR A 149 -11.40 1.26 19.37
CA THR A 149 -12.56 1.42 20.26
C THR A 149 -13.74 0.56 19.79
N GLY A 150 -14.71 0.32 20.67
CA GLY A 150 -15.98 -0.34 20.39
C GLY A 150 -15.82 -1.78 19.88
N ILE A 151 -16.77 -2.24 19.09
CA ILE A 151 -16.78 -3.58 18.50
C ILE A 151 -15.50 -3.85 17.70
N GLU A 152 -14.98 -2.85 17.01
CA GLU A 152 -13.71 -2.97 16.26
C GLU A 152 -12.55 -3.37 17.17
N SER A 153 -12.50 -2.87 18.41
CA SER A 153 -11.47 -3.23 19.39
C SER A 153 -11.77 -4.56 20.08
N ASP A 154 -13.02 -4.78 20.49
CA ASP A 154 -13.41 -5.96 21.26
C ASP A 154 -13.26 -7.25 20.45
N TYR A 155 -13.56 -7.19 19.16
CA TYR A 155 -13.46 -8.31 18.21
C TYR A 155 -12.29 -8.17 17.23
N ASP A 156 -11.26 -7.39 17.58
CA ASP A 156 -10.13 -7.12 16.69
C ASP A 156 -9.47 -8.38 16.18
N ARG A 157 -9.28 -9.38 17.06
CA ARG A 157 -8.64 -10.66 16.69
C ARG A 157 -9.42 -11.43 15.61
N ASP A 158 -10.74 -11.42 15.69
CA ASP A 158 -11.60 -12.14 14.73
C ASP A 158 -11.73 -11.35 13.43
N LEU A 159 -11.89 -10.04 13.54
CA LEU A 159 -12.03 -9.13 12.40
C LEU A 159 -10.74 -8.97 11.59
N ALA A 160 -9.58 -8.90 12.23
CA ALA A 160 -8.31 -8.55 11.55
C ALA A 160 -7.87 -9.58 10.52
N GLY A 161 -8.25 -10.86 10.71
CA GLY A 161 -7.77 -11.97 9.88
C GLY A 161 -6.29 -12.26 10.10
N VAL A 162 -5.69 -13.00 9.18
CA VAL A 162 -4.27 -13.37 9.24
C VAL A 162 -3.55 -12.76 8.04
N PRO A 163 -2.57 -11.88 8.24
CA PRO A 163 -1.83 -11.29 7.14
C PRO A 163 -1.04 -12.36 6.39
N GLY A 164 -0.91 -12.16 5.09
CA GLY A 164 -0.03 -12.92 4.23
C GLY A 164 1.37 -12.31 4.18
N GLN A 165 2.26 -12.99 3.49
CA GLN A 165 3.63 -12.52 3.27
C GLN A 165 4.06 -12.85 1.84
N SER A 166 4.67 -11.89 1.16
CA SER A 166 5.38 -12.11 -0.10
C SER A 166 6.86 -11.95 0.13
N ILE A 167 7.63 -12.97 -0.22
CA ILE A 167 9.10 -12.96 -0.21
C ILE A 167 9.53 -13.03 -1.66
N PHE A 168 10.25 -12.03 -2.13
CA PHE A 168 10.69 -11.91 -3.51
C PHE A 168 12.15 -11.48 -3.59
N GLU A 169 12.78 -11.86 -4.70
CA GLU A 169 14.12 -11.41 -5.03
C GLU A 169 14.07 -9.99 -5.58
N ARG A 170 14.97 -9.11 -5.10
CA ARG A 170 15.04 -7.71 -5.51
C ARG A 170 16.40 -7.35 -6.09
N ASP A 171 16.41 -6.37 -6.98
CA ASP A 171 17.62 -5.77 -7.51
C ASP A 171 18.32 -4.86 -6.49
N SER A 172 19.49 -4.36 -6.85
CA SER A 172 20.29 -3.45 -6.00
C SER A 172 19.59 -2.11 -5.68
N ILE A 173 18.50 -1.78 -6.37
CA ILE A 173 17.69 -0.57 -6.19
C ILE A 173 16.39 -0.89 -5.42
N GLY A 174 16.17 -2.18 -5.09
CA GLY A 174 15.03 -2.62 -4.29
C GLY A 174 13.79 -3.02 -5.10
N ASN A 175 13.83 -3.07 -6.43
CA ASN A 175 12.71 -3.49 -7.25
C ASN A 175 12.64 -5.02 -7.34
N PRO A 176 11.42 -5.61 -7.37
CA PRO A 176 11.25 -7.03 -7.61
C PRO A 176 11.83 -7.45 -8.97
N ILE A 177 12.57 -8.57 -8.99
CA ILE A 177 13.08 -9.15 -10.24
C ILE A 177 11.95 -9.98 -10.87
N PRO A 178 11.46 -9.66 -12.08
CA PRO A 178 10.26 -10.28 -12.65
C PRO A 178 10.34 -11.80 -12.83
N LEU A 179 11.54 -12.34 -13.05
CA LEU A 179 11.81 -13.79 -13.19
C LEU A 179 12.58 -14.36 -11.99
N GLY A 180 12.74 -13.58 -10.91
CA GLY A 180 13.37 -14.01 -9.68
C GLY A 180 12.45 -14.88 -8.84
N TYR A 181 13.01 -15.38 -7.73
CA TYR A 181 12.22 -16.13 -6.75
C TYR A 181 11.09 -15.29 -6.18
N ASN A 182 9.89 -15.86 -6.16
CA ASN A 182 8.72 -15.26 -5.54
C ASN A 182 7.92 -16.34 -4.81
N ASN A 183 7.81 -16.21 -3.50
CA ASN A 183 6.98 -17.07 -2.66
C ASN A 183 5.97 -16.21 -1.91
N THR A 184 4.70 -16.42 -2.19
CA THR A 184 3.61 -15.63 -1.63
C THR A 184 2.67 -16.52 -0.85
N THR A 185 2.59 -16.26 0.46
CA THR A 185 1.54 -16.80 1.33
C THR A 185 0.36 -15.84 1.30
N GLN A 186 -0.78 -16.31 0.81
CA GLN A 186 -1.98 -15.48 0.70
C GLN A 186 -2.54 -15.13 2.09
N PRO A 187 -3.01 -13.89 2.29
CA PRO A 187 -3.68 -13.49 3.52
C PRO A 187 -5.02 -14.22 3.68
N LYS A 188 -5.40 -14.49 4.92
CA LYS A 188 -6.72 -15.05 5.23
C LYS A 188 -7.63 -13.94 5.75
N PRO A 189 -8.80 -13.69 5.12
CA PRO A 189 -9.70 -12.64 5.57
C PRO A 189 -10.20 -12.90 6.99
N GLY A 190 -10.53 -11.83 7.70
CA GLY A 190 -11.17 -11.90 9.01
C GLY A 190 -12.62 -12.38 8.92
N ALA A 191 -13.16 -12.82 10.04
CA ALA A 191 -14.55 -13.21 10.17
C ALA A 191 -15.47 -11.99 10.29
N ASP A 192 -16.68 -12.11 9.72
CA ASP A 192 -17.73 -11.11 9.93
C ASP A 192 -18.34 -11.25 11.33
N VAL A 193 -18.69 -10.13 11.96
CA VAL A 193 -19.38 -10.04 13.26
C VAL A 193 -20.80 -9.52 13.04
N TYR A 194 -21.79 -10.16 13.71
CA TYR A 194 -23.21 -9.85 13.60
C TYR A 194 -23.79 -9.36 14.92
#